data_d45a87f744932e2367650b3670a7e244
#
_entry.id   d45a87f744932e2367650b3670a7e244
#
_cell.length_a   1.000
_cell.length_b   1.000
_cell.length_c   1.000
_cell.angle_alpha   90.00
_cell.angle_beta   90.00
_cell.angle_gamma   90.00
#
_symmetry.space_group_name_H-M   'P 1'
#
loop_
_entity.id
_entity.type
_entity.pdbx_description
1 polymer ?
#
loop_
_entity_poly.entity_id
_entity_poly.type
_entity_poly.pdbx_seq_one_letter_code
_entity_poly.pdbx_strand_id
1 'polypeptide(L)'
;MADTLVDMLRSTADRVGDENGFRFYETRHESDFLGYAELDRRSRTIATALADRGLVPGDVVVLALNPGFDFIEAVYGALYAGLAIAPTAASGNATTAAVAASIAGIASASGAKLILTQGAVLDKLREPYAAGAFGDVPAVTVAQLRASGDPDAWVSPDVDKTALAGLMFTSGSTGDPKGVIFTHQTLIAAQEIGRLSMQLSDQTVLVGWLPFHHSFGLSVQVLLPVYLGASAVLTSTAQFQRHPIFWLQLISKHRATASAAANFAFGLCTQFATDQQVAELDLSSLRVISNGSEPVRTETVRAFLERFASAGVRESMFAPALGTTESMLVTMKPMGEKLVVLDADAKALESGILRAAATGQRAVEMVSCGPAAPLCEVAVVDPATGIRLADGEVGEIWLASPATSPGYWHRPDATAETFGARLPGDEHRYNRTGDLGALIDGELFVTGRLKDLIIVRGRNIYPQDIEAAAVRFHPAVGAGTAFELTGHPCEVGIVLEVDGEKMPADGGASAFARDLRSALVRELSLPSLAIAFLPTGELPRTAIGKVKRSFTRAALENGELDVAYADGFA
;
A
#
# COMPACT_ATOMS: atom_id res chain seq x y z
N MET A 1 26.03 -7.84 9.38
CA MET A 1 24.59 -7.69 9.05
C MET A 1 23.91 -8.96 9.53
N ALA A 2 22.72 -8.90 10.10
CA ALA A 2 21.97 -10.10 10.48
C ALA A 2 21.64 -10.92 9.23
N ASP A 3 21.73 -12.25 9.31
CA ASP A 3 21.38 -13.13 8.19
C ASP A 3 19.87 -13.42 8.14
N THR A 4 19.22 -13.47 9.30
CA THR A 4 17.80 -13.74 9.43
C THR A 4 17.07 -12.63 10.21
N LEU A 5 15.73 -12.58 10.08
CA LEU A 5 14.91 -11.67 10.90
C LEU A 5 14.93 -12.05 12.40
N VAL A 6 15.25 -13.31 12.72
CA VAL A 6 15.49 -13.78 14.08
C VAL A 6 16.76 -13.14 14.63
N ASP A 7 17.87 -13.22 13.90
CA ASP A 7 19.13 -12.59 14.29
C ASP A 7 18.99 -11.08 14.39
N MET A 8 18.19 -10.47 13.52
CA MET A 8 17.89 -9.04 13.54
C MET A 8 17.26 -8.62 14.88
N LEU A 9 16.19 -9.28 15.31
CA LEU A 9 15.53 -8.95 16.59
C LEU A 9 16.45 -9.25 17.77
N ARG A 10 17.11 -10.41 17.82
CA ARG A 10 18.03 -10.79 18.90
C ARG A 10 19.16 -9.79 19.05
N SER A 11 19.84 -9.46 17.96
CA SER A 11 20.91 -8.45 17.97
C SER A 11 20.42 -7.08 18.45
N THR A 12 19.19 -6.70 18.09
CA THR A 12 18.60 -5.44 18.54
C THR A 12 18.22 -5.52 20.03
N ALA A 13 17.62 -6.60 20.50
CA ALA A 13 17.31 -6.82 21.90
C ALA A 13 18.59 -6.77 22.79
N ASP A 14 19.67 -7.41 22.33
CA ASP A 14 20.96 -7.38 23.04
C ASP A 14 21.58 -5.96 23.08
N ARG A 15 21.38 -5.16 22.03
CA ARG A 15 21.99 -3.84 21.89
C ARG A 15 21.25 -2.73 22.63
N VAL A 16 19.91 -2.73 22.58
CA VAL A 16 19.10 -1.63 23.13
C VAL A 16 18.15 -2.04 24.27
N GLY A 17 18.02 -3.34 24.56
CA GLY A 17 17.15 -3.84 25.62
C GLY A 17 15.69 -3.39 25.42
N ASP A 18 15.11 -2.82 26.48
CA ASP A 18 13.77 -2.24 26.50
C ASP A 18 13.79 -0.70 26.52
N GLU A 19 14.93 -0.06 26.20
CA GLU A 19 15.00 1.40 26.07
C GLU A 19 14.19 1.89 24.88
N ASN A 20 14.23 1.14 23.77
CA ASN A 20 13.43 1.37 22.57
C ASN A 20 12.50 0.18 22.31
N GLY A 21 11.48 0.42 21.50
CA GLY A 21 10.47 -0.60 21.20
C GLY A 21 9.24 0.00 20.55
N PHE A 22 8.16 -0.72 20.69
CA PHE A 22 6.85 -0.37 20.16
C PHE A 22 5.96 0.22 21.24
N ARG A 23 5.40 1.40 20.97
CA ARG A 23 4.28 1.95 21.73
C ARG A 23 3.03 1.87 20.85
N PHE A 24 2.00 1.22 21.31
CA PHE A 24 0.75 1.10 20.57
C PHE A 24 -0.40 1.80 21.28
N TYR A 25 -1.11 2.65 20.54
CA TYR A 25 -2.29 3.36 21.00
C TYR A 25 -3.56 2.64 20.57
N GLU A 26 -4.17 1.89 21.49
CA GLU A 26 -5.47 1.26 21.30
C GLU A 26 -6.58 2.30 21.15
N THR A 27 -6.53 3.33 22.00
CA THR A 27 -7.41 4.49 21.96
C THR A 27 -6.58 5.79 21.89
N ARG A 28 -7.23 6.94 21.81
CA ARG A 28 -6.51 8.23 21.85
C ARG A 28 -5.86 8.53 23.20
N HIS A 29 -6.23 7.82 24.24
CA HIS A 29 -5.83 8.08 25.62
C HIS A 29 -4.97 6.99 26.23
N GLU A 30 -5.10 5.75 25.74
CA GLU A 30 -4.46 4.57 26.29
C GLU A 30 -3.41 4.02 25.32
N SER A 31 -2.23 3.80 25.84
CA SER A 31 -1.13 3.15 25.09
C SER A 31 -0.32 2.28 26.02
N ASP A 32 0.12 1.16 25.47
CA ASP A 32 1.09 0.27 26.10
C ASP A 32 2.43 0.32 25.38
N PHE A 33 3.46 -0.24 26.03
CA PHE A 33 4.82 -0.30 25.49
C PHE A 33 5.34 -1.73 25.51
N LEU A 34 6.03 -2.11 24.43
CA LEU A 34 6.71 -3.39 24.28
C LEU A 34 8.14 -3.14 23.82
N GLY A 35 9.10 -3.31 24.74
CA GLY A 35 10.53 -3.20 24.44
C GLY A 35 11.06 -4.38 23.63
N TYR A 36 12.24 -4.25 23.07
CA TYR A 36 12.78 -5.30 22.18
C TYR A 36 13.26 -6.54 22.94
N ALA A 37 13.79 -6.40 24.16
CA ALA A 37 14.15 -7.55 24.99
C ALA A 37 12.91 -8.35 25.40
N GLU A 38 11.82 -7.67 25.78
CA GLU A 38 10.57 -8.33 26.08
C GLU A 38 9.92 -8.96 24.84
N LEU A 39 10.01 -8.30 23.66
CA LEU A 39 9.56 -8.87 22.39
C LEU A 39 10.34 -10.15 22.04
N ASP A 40 11.66 -10.17 22.19
CA ASP A 40 12.48 -11.35 21.98
C ASP A 40 12.02 -12.50 22.91
N ARG A 41 11.84 -12.22 24.21
CA ARG A 41 11.35 -13.21 25.18
C ARG A 41 9.96 -13.76 24.80
N ARG A 42 9.00 -12.91 24.45
CA ARG A 42 7.66 -13.32 24.02
C ARG A 42 7.69 -14.11 22.72
N SER A 43 8.57 -13.74 21.81
CA SER A 43 8.75 -14.46 20.54
C SER A 43 9.25 -15.89 20.77
N ARG A 44 10.20 -16.10 21.70
CA ARG A 44 10.63 -17.45 22.11
C ARG A 44 9.48 -18.23 22.74
N THR A 45 8.69 -17.61 23.61
CA THR A 45 7.50 -18.23 24.22
C THR A 45 6.51 -18.72 23.15
N ILE A 46 6.20 -17.88 22.17
CA ILE A 46 5.28 -18.24 21.09
C ILE A 46 5.89 -19.34 20.21
N ALA A 47 7.19 -19.26 19.90
CA ALA A 47 7.87 -20.25 19.08
C ALA A 47 7.85 -21.65 19.68
N THR A 48 8.12 -21.79 20.99
CA THR A 48 8.04 -23.09 21.69
C THR A 48 6.62 -23.62 21.67
N ALA A 49 5.62 -22.77 21.94
CA ALA A 49 4.23 -23.16 21.90
C ALA A 49 3.74 -23.59 20.50
N LEU A 50 4.34 -23.05 19.42
CA LEU A 50 4.07 -23.49 18.05
C LEU A 50 4.73 -24.83 17.74
N ALA A 51 5.99 -25.01 18.16
CA ALA A 51 6.72 -26.29 18.01
C ALA A 51 6.02 -27.44 18.77
N ASP A 52 5.53 -27.19 19.99
CA ASP A 52 4.75 -28.16 20.79
C ASP A 52 3.43 -28.59 20.11
N ARG A 53 2.93 -27.79 19.18
CA ARG A 53 1.76 -28.13 18.34
C ARG A 53 2.12 -28.89 17.07
N GLY A 54 3.40 -29.26 16.91
CA GLY A 54 3.88 -30.05 15.79
C GLY A 54 4.18 -29.27 14.52
N LEU A 55 4.24 -27.92 14.57
CA LEU A 55 4.69 -27.15 13.42
C LEU A 55 6.22 -27.25 13.30
N VAL A 56 6.68 -27.30 12.06
CA VAL A 56 8.11 -27.46 11.73
C VAL A 56 8.60 -26.31 10.84
N PRO A 57 9.90 -26.00 10.84
CA PRO A 57 10.47 -24.98 9.98
C PRO A 57 10.02 -25.15 8.51
N GLY A 58 9.61 -24.05 7.89
CA GLY A 58 9.06 -24.01 6.53
C GLY A 58 7.52 -24.11 6.43
N ASP A 59 6.82 -24.49 7.51
CA ASP A 59 5.35 -24.41 7.53
C ASP A 59 4.88 -22.95 7.45
N VAL A 60 3.70 -22.77 6.85
CA VAL A 60 3.07 -21.44 6.73
C VAL A 60 1.98 -21.27 7.78
N VAL A 61 1.93 -20.10 8.41
CA VAL A 61 0.87 -19.71 9.33
C VAL A 61 0.20 -18.41 8.85
N VAL A 62 -1.14 -18.42 8.83
CA VAL A 62 -1.91 -17.20 8.51
C VAL A 62 -1.99 -16.32 9.76
N LEU A 63 -1.70 -15.03 9.59
CA LEU A 63 -1.87 -14.03 10.65
C LEU A 63 -3.18 -13.26 10.42
N ALA A 64 -4.27 -13.71 11.03
CA ALA A 64 -5.57 -13.05 11.01
C ALA A 64 -5.74 -12.20 12.28
N LEU A 65 -5.01 -11.09 12.35
CA LEU A 65 -4.85 -10.25 13.54
C LEU A 65 -5.07 -8.77 13.20
N ASN A 66 -5.68 -8.04 14.13
CA ASN A 66 -5.71 -6.57 14.04
C ASN A 66 -4.33 -5.99 14.36
N PRO A 67 -4.01 -4.78 13.91
CA PRO A 67 -2.81 -4.08 14.34
C PRO A 67 -2.75 -3.96 15.86
N GLY A 68 -1.59 -4.27 16.44
CA GLY A 68 -1.34 -4.28 17.88
C GLY A 68 -0.18 -5.20 18.24
N PHE A 69 0.08 -5.38 19.53
CA PHE A 69 1.19 -6.23 19.99
C PHE A 69 0.99 -7.70 19.62
N ASP A 70 -0.24 -8.22 19.66
CA ASP A 70 -0.52 -9.60 19.24
C ASP A 70 -0.05 -9.86 17.80
N PHE A 71 -0.19 -8.88 16.89
CA PHE A 71 0.32 -9.02 15.52
C PHE A 71 1.85 -9.04 15.48
N ILE A 72 2.50 -8.11 16.18
CA ILE A 72 3.96 -8.00 16.22
C ILE A 72 4.58 -9.27 16.84
N GLU A 73 4.04 -9.72 17.96
CA GLU A 73 4.46 -10.95 18.64
C GLU A 73 4.23 -12.20 17.78
N ALA A 74 3.11 -12.26 17.03
CA ALA A 74 2.84 -13.37 16.11
C ALA A 74 3.82 -13.41 14.95
N VAL A 75 4.20 -12.24 14.38
CA VAL A 75 5.22 -12.15 13.32
C VAL A 75 6.53 -12.75 13.83
N TYR A 76 7.08 -12.23 14.91
CA TYR A 76 8.36 -12.67 15.40
C TYR A 76 8.31 -14.07 16.03
N GLY A 77 7.23 -14.42 16.73
CA GLY A 77 7.04 -15.77 17.27
C GLY A 77 7.00 -16.86 16.20
N ALA A 78 6.33 -16.62 15.08
CA ALA A 78 6.33 -17.53 13.94
C ALA A 78 7.73 -17.64 13.31
N LEU A 79 8.42 -16.52 13.08
CA LEU A 79 9.78 -16.51 12.53
C LEU A 79 10.77 -17.23 13.46
N TYR A 80 10.62 -17.08 14.80
CA TYR A 80 11.45 -17.77 15.80
C TYR A 80 11.21 -19.29 15.84
N ALA A 81 10.06 -19.75 15.36
CA ALA A 81 9.79 -21.17 15.14
C ALA A 81 10.25 -21.65 13.74
N GLY A 82 10.85 -20.79 12.92
CA GLY A 82 11.25 -21.10 11.54
C GLY A 82 10.08 -21.14 10.56
N LEU A 83 8.91 -20.60 10.93
CA LEU A 83 7.69 -20.62 10.12
C LEU A 83 7.62 -19.39 9.23
N ALA A 84 6.90 -19.53 8.12
CA ALA A 84 6.58 -18.42 7.24
C ALA A 84 5.21 -17.80 7.60
N ILE A 85 5.11 -16.48 7.58
CA ILE A 85 3.87 -15.76 7.86
C ILE A 85 3.08 -15.45 6.59
N ALA A 86 1.75 -15.53 6.67
CA ALA A 86 0.83 -15.04 5.63
C ALA A 86 -0.18 -14.06 6.24
N PRO A 87 0.18 -12.76 6.38
CA PRO A 87 -0.69 -11.78 7.00
C PRO A 87 -1.92 -11.47 6.16
N THR A 88 -3.07 -11.30 6.83
CA THR A 88 -4.33 -10.89 6.20
C THR A 88 -5.13 -9.94 7.08
N ALA A 89 -6.08 -9.21 6.47
CA ALA A 89 -6.99 -8.38 7.24
C ALA A 89 -7.91 -9.24 8.12
N ALA A 90 -7.99 -8.91 9.42
CA ALA A 90 -8.87 -9.59 10.38
C ALA A 90 -10.12 -8.78 10.68
N SER A 91 -10.18 -7.52 10.29
CA SER A 91 -11.30 -6.61 10.45
C SER A 91 -11.27 -5.52 9.37
N GLY A 92 -12.35 -4.76 9.25
CA GLY A 92 -12.50 -3.67 8.29
C GLY A 92 -13.98 -3.37 8.09
N ASN A 93 -14.31 -2.60 7.06
CA ASN A 93 -15.69 -2.31 6.68
C ASN A 93 -16.40 -3.51 5.98
N ALA A 94 -15.69 -4.63 5.78
CA ALA A 94 -16.22 -5.82 5.16
C ALA A 94 -17.11 -6.62 6.16
N THR A 95 -18.07 -7.36 5.63
CA THR A 95 -18.90 -8.28 6.44
C THR A 95 -18.04 -9.41 7.03
N THR A 96 -18.51 -10.01 8.13
CA THR A 96 -17.84 -11.18 8.75
C THR A 96 -17.62 -12.30 7.74
N ALA A 97 -18.59 -12.55 6.86
CA ALA A 97 -18.49 -13.56 5.80
C ALA A 97 -17.37 -13.25 4.80
N ALA A 98 -17.23 -12.00 4.37
CA ALA A 98 -16.18 -11.59 3.45
C ALA A 98 -14.78 -11.68 4.09
N VAL A 99 -14.64 -11.31 5.37
CA VAL A 99 -13.40 -11.47 6.13
C VAL A 99 -13.04 -12.95 6.24
N ALA A 100 -13.99 -13.81 6.63
CA ALA A 100 -13.78 -15.24 6.72
C ALA A 100 -13.39 -15.87 5.38
N ALA A 101 -14.04 -15.50 4.28
CA ALA A 101 -13.72 -15.97 2.94
C ALA A 101 -12.29 -15.54 2.53
N SER A 102 -11.87 -14.31 2.86
CA SER A 102 -10.50 -13.84 2.60
C SER A 102 -9.46 -14.65 3.37
N ILE A 103 -9.69 -14.89 4.67
CA ILE A 103 -8.79 -15.69 5.52
C ILE A 103 -8.69 -17.13 4.98
N ALA A 104 -9.85 -17.74 4.67
CA ALA A 104 -9.92 -19.11 4.13
C ALA A 104 -9.21 -19.23 2.77
N GLY A 105 -9.40 -18.25 1.88
CA GLY A 105 -8.72 -18.19 0.59
C GLY A 105 -7.20 -18.11 0.73
N ILE A 106 -6.70 -17.28 1.65
CA ILE A 106 -5.26 -17.16 1.92
C ILE A 106 -4.73 -18.45 2.58
N ALA A 107 -5.46 -19.03 3.54
CA ALA A 107 -5.06 -20.29 4.18
C ALA A 107 -4.92 -21.43 3.16
N SER A 108 -5.88 -21.55 2.24
CA SER A 108 -5.85 -22.52 1.16
C SER A 108 -4.72 -22.25 0.17
N ALA A 109 -4.59 -21.01 -0.33
CA ALA A 109 -3.59 -20.64 -1.33
C ALA A 109 -2.16 -20.73 -0.82
N SER A 110 -1.93 -20.48 0.48
CA SER A 110 -0.62 -20.60 1.12
C SER A 110 -0.27 -22.02 1.57
N GLY A 111 -1.24 -22.92 1.70
CA GLY A 111 -1.07 -24.23 2.31
C GLY A 111 -0.85 -24.15 3.82
N ALA A 112 -1.41 -23.13 4.47
CA ALA A 112 -1.19 -22.85 5.88
C ALA A 112 -1.59 -24.02 6.78
N LYS A 113 -0.81 -24.23 7.83
CA LYS A 113 -1.04 -25.28 8.84
C LYS A 113 -1.79 -24.78 10.05
N LEU A 114 -1.82 -23.45 10.27
CA LEU A 114 -2.44 -22.84 11.44
C LEU A 114 -2.89 -21.41 11.11
N ILE A 115 -3.96 -20.95 11.74
CA ILE A 115 -4.38 -19.55 11.75
C ILE A 115 -4.08 -18.97 13.14
N LEU A 116 -3.17 -17.99 13.20
CA LEU A 116 -2.93 -17.20 14.41
C LEU A 116 -3.91 -16.03 14.43
N THR A 117 -4.62 -15.86 15.55
CA THR A 117 -5.66 -14.85 15.67
C THR A 117 -5.73 -14.27 17.09
N GLN A 118 -6.70 -13.42 17.34
CA GLN A 118 -7.02 -12.87 18.67
C GLN A 118 -8.47 -13.21 19.05
N GLY A 119 -8.80 -13.19 20.35
CA GLY A 119 -10.09 -13.67 20.85
C GLY A 119 -11.30 -13.08 20.13
N ALA A 120 -11.32 -11.75 19.98
CA ALA A 120 -12.43 -11.05 19.30
C ALA A 120 -12.60 -11.41 17.81
N VAL A 121 -11.52 -11.78 17.13
CA VAL A 121 -11.58 -12.28 15.74
C VAL A 121 -12.03 -13.73 15.73
N LEU A 122 -11.46 -14.57 16.60
CA LEU A 122 -11.85 -15.97 16.71
C LEU A 122 -13.36 -16.15 16.98
N ASP A 123 -13.93 -15.30 17.84
CA ASP A 123 -15.37 -15.31 18.11
C ASP A 123 -16.21 -15.06 16.87
N LYS A 124 -15.79 -14.14 15.99
CA LYS A 124 -16.44 -13.87 14.70
C LYS A 124 -16.28 -15.01 13.69
N LEU A 125 -15.22 -15.80 13.81
CA LEU A 125 -14.94 -16.91 12.91
C LEU A 125 -15.61 -18.23 13.34
N ARG A 126 -16.29 -18.30 14.49
CA ARG A 126 -16.92 -19.53 15.01
C ARG A 126 -17.93 -20.13 14.03
N GLU A 127 -18.85 -19.32 13.49
CA GLU A 127 -19.84 -19.79 12.52
C GLU A 127 -19.20 -20.25 11.21
N PRO A 128 -18.28 -19.47 10.57
CA PRO A 128 -17.49 -19.92 9.43
C PRO A 128 -16.72 -21.23 9.67
N TYR A 129 -16.12 -21.42 10.86
CA TYR A 129 -15.48 -22.69 11.23
C TYR A 129 -16.48 -23.84 11.30
N ALA A 130 -17.64 -23.65 11.96
CA ALA A 130 -18.70 -24.65 12.05
C ALA A 130 -19.28 -25.02 10.66
N ALA A 131 -19.25 -24.08 9.71
CA ALA A 131 -19.64 -24.30 8.32
C ALA A 131 -18.54 -24.94 7.44
N GLY A 132 -17.35 -25.25 8.00
CA GLY A 132 -16.25 -25.88 7.29
C GLY A 132 -15.45 -24.96 6.37
N ALA A 133 -15.56 -23.63 6.52
CA ALA A 133 -14.91 -22.64 5.63
C ALA A 133 -13.37 -22.74 5.61
N PHE A 134 -12.76 -23.28 6.66
CA PHE A 134 -11.29 -23.37 6.82
C PHE A 134 -10.75 -24.79 6.66
N GLY A 135 -11.60 -25.78 6.29
CA GLY A 135 -11.21 -27.18 6.26
C GLY A 135 -10.67 -27.65 7.61
N ASP A 136 -9.55 -28.36 7.59
CA ASP A 136 -8.88 -28.90 8.79
C ASP A 136 -7.86 -27.92 9.41
N VAL A 137 -7.74 -26.68 8.90
CA VAL A 137 -6.75 -25.71 9.41
C VAL A 137 -7.25 -25.14 10.75
N PRO A 138 -6.56 -25.46 11.88
CA PRO A 138 -7.00 -24.98 13.20
C PRO A 138 -6.69 -23.49 13.37
N ALA A 139 -7.37 -22.86 14.35
CA ALA A 139 -7.04 -21.51 14.80
C ALA A 139 -6.65 -21.51 16.27
N VAL A 140 -5.67 -20.66 16.61
CA VAL A 140 -5.22 -20.43 17.99
C VAL A 140 -5.01 -18.94 18.21
N THR A 141 -5.28 -18.47 19.42
CA THR A 141 -5.00 -17.08 19.77
C THR A 141 -3.55 -16.92 20.25
N VAL A 142 -2.98 -15.73 19.99
CA VAL A 142 -1.64 -15.37 20.50
C VAL A 142 -1.60 -15.46 22.03
N ALA A 143 -2.69 -15.09 22.70
CA ALA A 143 -2.81 -15.22 24.17
C ALA A 143 -2.68 -16.69 24.65
N GLN A 144 -3.27 -17.66 23.93
CA GLN A 144 -3.12 -19.08 24.24
C GLN A 144 -1.68 -19.55 24.05
N LEU A 145 -0.97 -19.09 23.03
CA LEU A 145 0.43 -19.41 22.81
C LEU A 145 1.32 -18.83 23.90
N ARG A 146 1.11 -17.57 24.28
CA ARG A 146 1.83 -16.96 25.42
C ARG A 146 1.64 -17.71 26.74
N ALA A 147 0.45 -18.29 26.97
CA ALA A 147 0.16 -19.02 28.20
C ALA A 147 0.73 -20.44 28.23
N SER A 148 1.12 -21.01 27.10
CA SER A 148 1.56 -22.42 27.01
C SER A 148 3.03 -22.63 26.69
N GLY A 149 3.74 -21.62 26.16
CA GLY A 149 5.13 -21.76 25.76
C GLY A 149 6.13 -21.45 26.89
N ASP A 150 7.35 -21.96 26.74
CA ASP A 150 8.48 -21.72 27.64
C ASP A 150 9.62 -21.03 26.86
N PRO A 151 9.95 -19.75 27.14
CA PRO A 151 11.00 -19.04 26.42
C PRO A 151 12.40 -19.64 26.63
N ASP A 152 12.63 -20.34 27.76
CA ASP A 152 13.93 -20.92 28.08
C ASP A 152 14.13 -22.27 27.37
N ALA A 153 13.07 -22.92 26.93
CA ALA A 153 13.12 -24.14 26.13
C ALA A 153 13.33 -23.86 24.63
N TRP A 154 13.36 -22.60 24.22
CA TRP A 154 13.49 -22.25 22.81
C TRP A 154 14.87 -22.61 22.23
N VAL A 155 14.85 -23.26 21.08
CA VAL A 155 16.05 -23.56 20.28
C VAL A 155 15.95 -22.83 18.96
N SER A 156 17.02 -22.13 18.56
CA SER A 156 17.06 -21.43 17.29
C SER A 156 16.82 -22.39 16.13
N PRO A 157 15.86 -22.10 15.23
CA PRO A 157 15.63 -22.94 14.07
C PRO A 157 16.81 -22.89 13.11
N ASP A 158 17.08 -24.01 12.43
CA ASP A 158 18.07 -24.08 11.37
C ASP A 158 17.47 -23.55 10.05
N VAL A 159 17.46 -22.24 9.93
CA VAL A 159 17.00 -21.53 8.72
C VAL A 159 18.06 -20.54 8.26
N ASP A 160 18.30 -20.51 6.96
CA ASP A 160 19.23 -19.56 6.34
C ASP A 160 18.49 -18.30 5.80
N LYS A 161 19.29 -17.35 5.31
CA LYS A 161 18.76 -16.09 4.76
C LYS A 161 17.87 -16.26 3.54
N THR A 162 17.92 -17.38 2.83
CA THR A 162 17.09 -17.67 1.64
C THR A 162 15.81 -18.41 2.00
N ALA A 163 15.65 -18.83 3.26
CA ALA A 163 14.44 -19.48 3.74
C ALA A 163 13.22 -18.56 3.58
N LEU A 164 12.07 -19.20 3.37
CA LEU A 164 10.77 -18.49 3.30
C LEU A 164 10.47 -17.84 4.65
N ALA A 165 10.36 -16.51 4.66
CA ALA A 165 9.96 -15.74 5.83
C ALA A 165 8.46 -15.36 5.79
N GLY A 166 7.89 -15.18 4.60
CA GLY A 166 6.48 -14.85 4.48
C GLY A 166 5.95 -14.83 3.07
N LEU A 167 4.62 -14.78 3.00
CA LEU A 167 3.84 -14.64 1.78
C LEU A 167 2.91 -13.44 1.90
N MET A 168 3.02 -12.48 0.97
CA MET A 168 2.09 -11.35 0.89
C MET A 168 1.16 -11.52 -0.28
N PHE A 169 -0.13 -11.71 0.02
CA PHE A 169 -1.13 -11.87 -1.01
C PHE A 169 -1.60 -10.53 -1.55
N THR A 170 -1.36 -10.31 -2.84
CA THR A 170 -1.86 -9.12 -3.55
C THR A 170 -3.22 -9.44 -4.15
N SER A 171 -4.16 -8.48 -4.08
CA SER A 171 -5.41 -8.57 -4.84
C SER A 171 -5.08 -8.39 -6.33
N GLY A 172 -4.76 -9.49 -7.00
CA GLY A 172 -4.51 -9.47 -8.43
C GLY A 172 -5.70 -8.87 -9.20
N SER A 173 -5.41 -8.26 -10.35
CA SER A 173 -6.45 -7.71 -11.23
C SER A 173 -7.38 -8.76 -11.85
N THR A 174 -6.99 -10.02 -11.77
CA THR A 174 -7.73 -11.18 -12.28
C THR A 174 -8.62 -11.82 -11.22
N GLY A 175 -8.72 -11.25 -10.01
CA GLY A 175 -9.53 -11.79 -8.91
C GLY A 175 -8.86 -12.91 -8.11
N ASP A 176 -7.78 -13.51 -8.60
CA ASP A 176 -7.08 -14.62 -7.95
C ASP A 176 -5.82 -14.10 -7.22
N PRO A 177 -5.77 -14.10 -5.87
CA PRO A 177 -4.66 -13.52 -5.12
C PRO A 177 -3.35 -14.24 -5.41
N LYS A 178 -2.29 -13.48 -5.71
CA LYS A 178 -0.94 -14.01 -5.89
C LYS A 178 -0.14 -13.82 -4.61
N GLY A 179 0.42 -14.88 -4.06
CA GLY A 179 1.31 -14.83 -2.89
C GLY A 179 2.74 -14.45 -3.31
N VAL A 180 3.15 -13.23 -3.04
CA VAL A 180 4.53 -12.78 -3.25
C VAL A 180 5.42 -13.41 -2.20
N ILE A 181 6.50 -14.08 -2.61
CA ILE A 181 7.44 -14.75 -1.71
C ILE A 181 8.39 -13.74 -1.09
N PHE A 182 8.49 -13.76 0.24
CA PHE A 182 9.54 -13.04 0.97
C PHE A 182 10.48 -14.01 1.65
N THR A 183 11.78 -13.84 1.44
CA THR A 183 12.82 -14.51 2.20
C THR A 183 13.34 -13.60 3.32
N HIS A 184 14.05 -14.15 4.29
CA HIS A 184 14.72 -13.33 5.30
C HIS A 184 15.62 -12.28 4.64
N GLN A 185 16.39 -12.68 3.62
CA GLN A 185 17.31 -11.79 2.90
C GLN A 185 16.58 -10.63 2.20
N THR A 186 15.47 -10.89 1.51
CA THR A 186 14.75 -9.83 0.78
C THR A 186 14.12 -8.83 1.74
N LEU A 187 13.59 -9.29 2.88
CA LEU A 187 13.04 -8.40 3.89
C LEU A 187 14.11 -7.57 4.60
N ILE A 188 15.27 -8.14 4.92
CA ILE A 188 16.39 -7.39 5.51
C ILE A 188 16.94 -6.36 4.53
N ALA A 189 17.09 -6.73 3.24
CA ALA A 189 17.50 -5.79 2.20
C ALA A 189 16.52 -4.61 2.05
N ALA A 190 15.22 -4.87 2.16
CA ALA A 190 14.21 -3.83 2.14
C ALA A 190 14.38 -2.82 3.30
N GLN A 191 14.75 -3.30 4.50
CA GLN A 191 15.01 -2.41 5.65
C GLN A 191 16.26 -1.56 5.43
N GLU A 192 17.31 -2.13 4.85
CA GLU A 192 18.53 -1.36 4.55
C GLU A 192 18.28 -0.29 3.49
N ILE A 193 17.52 -0.60 2.44
CA ILE A 193 17.10 0.39 1.43
C ILE A 193 16.30 1.51 2.10
N GLY A 194 15.34 1.18 2.95
CA GLY A 194 14.54 2.15 3.70
C GLY A 194 15.41 3.03 4.63
N ARG A 195 16.35 2.41 5.36
CA ARG A 195 17.29 3.12 6.23
C ARG A 195 18.14 4.14 5.45
N LEU A 196 18.71 3.71 4.32
CA LEU A 196 19.55 4.56 3.48
C LEU A 196 18.73 5.69 2.84
N SER A 197 17.57 5.38 2.25
CA SER A 197 16.72 6.35 1.54
C SER A 197 16.18 7.43 2.47
N MET A 198 15.74 7.05 3.67
CA MET A 198 15.19 7.98 4.65
C MET A 198 16.22 8.47 5.68
N GLN A 199 17.50 8.10 5.55
CA GLN A 199 18.60 8.46 6.45
C GLN A 199 18.25 8.22 7.93
N LEU A 200 17.73 7.02 8.22
CA LEU A 200 17.26 6.64 9.56
C LEU A 200 18.37 6.00 10.40
N SER A 201 18.19 6.08 11.72
CA SER A 201 19.10 5.48 12.72
C SER A 201 18.30 4.99 13.94
N ASP A 202 18.98 4.51 14.95
CA ASP A 202 18.41 4.16 16.25
C ASP A 202 17.81 5.34 17.02
N GLN A 203 18.18 6.59 16.65
CA GLN A 203 17.59 7.82 17.19
C GLN A 203 16.25 8.18 16.53
N THR A 204 15.80 7.41 15.56
CA THR A 204 14.54 7.64 14.87
C THR A 204 13.36 7.38 15.81
N VAL A 205 12.39 8.29 15.80
CA VAL A 205 11.07 8.07 16.36
C VAL A 205 10.09 8.00 15.19
N LEU A 206 9.58 6.80 14.91
CA LEU A 206 8.65 6.55 13.83
C LEU A 206 7.22 6.59 14.36
N VAL A 207 6.34 7.36 13.71
CA VAL A 207 4.89 7.35 14.00
C VAL A 207 4.13 6.79 12.81
N GLY A 208 3.18 5.86 13.06
CA GLY A 208 2.43 5.25 11.97
C GLY A 208 1.09 4.65 12.33
N TRP A 209 0.28 4.40 11.28
CA TRP A 209 -1.07 3.85 11.36
C TRP A 209 -1.38 2.89 10.18
N LEU A 210 -0.40 2.63 9.30
CA LEU A 210 -0.59 1.76 8.13
C LEU A 210 -1.00 0.35 8.54
N PRO A 211 -1.81 -0.36 7.75
CA PRO A 211 -2.22 -1.72 8.08
C PRO A 211 -1.02 -2.68 8.06
N PHE A 212 -0.81 -3.41 9.16
CA PHE A 212 0.33 -4.32 9.33
C PHE A 212 0.32 -5.51 8.38
N HIS A 213 -0.85 -5.90 7.89
CA HIS A 213 -1.00 -6.98 6.91
C HIS A 213 -0.67 -6.55 5.47
N HIS A 214 -0.33 -5.29 5.23
CA HIS A 214 0.13 -4.80 3.94
C HIS A 214 1.66 -4.67 3.93
N SER A 215 2.32 -4.97 2.80
CA SER A 215 3.79 -4.93 2.69
C SER A 215 4.41 -3.62 3.17
N PHE A 216 3.79 -2.48 2.84
CA PHE A 216 4.23 -1.16 3.29
C PHE A 216 4.16 -1.02 4.82
N GLY A 217 3.03 -1.40 5.45
CA GLY A 217 2.88 -1.35 6.90
C GLY A 217 3.77 -2.34 7.63
N LEU A 218 3.87 -3.59 7.16
CA LEU A 218 4.76 -4.60 7.71
C LEU A 218 6.21 -4.13 7.69
N SER A 219 6.67 -3.67 6.53
CA SER A 219 8.06 -3.21 6.37
C SER A 219 8.36 -1.99 7.24
N VAL A 220 7.62 -0.90 7.08
CA VAL A 220 7.97 0.39 7.69
C VAL A 220 7.64 0.44 9.18
N GLN A 221 6.59 -0.25 9.64
CA GLN A 221 6.10 -0.10 11.02
C GLN A 221 6.40 -1.29 11.93
N VAL A 222 6.68 -2.48 11.38
CA VAL A 222 6.96 -3.68 12.18
C VAL A 222 8.43 -4.11 12.07
N LEU A 223 8.99 -4.13 10.85
CA LEU A 223 10.35 -4.63 10.64
C LEU A 223 11.41 -3.53 10.77
N LEU A 224 11.18 -2.35 10.18
CA LEU A 224 12.17 -1.27 10.14
C LEU A 224 12.57 -0.75 11.53
N PRO A 225 11.64 -0.54 12.49
CA PRO A 225 12.02 -0.13 13.84
C PRO A 225 12.95 -1.14 14.53
N VAL A 226 12.71 -2.43 14.37
CA VAL A 226 13.58 -3.50 14.89
C VAL A 226 14.94 -3.48 14.21
N TYR A 227 14.98 -3.35 12.88
CA TYR A 227 16.24 -3.26 12.13
C TYR A 227 17.13 -2.11 12.61
N LEU A 228 16.53 -0.96 12.89
CA LEU A 228 17.22 0.22 13.39
C LEU A 228 17.55 0.13 14.88
N GLY A 229 16.74 -0.55 15.68
CA GLY A 229 16.69 -0.44 17.14
C GLY A 229 16.05 0.88 17.58
N ALA A 230 15.14 1.41 16.78
CA ALA A 230 14.49 2.71 16.94
C ALA A 230 13.16 2.60 17.70
N SER A 231 12.58 3.75 18.10
CA SER A 231 11.25 3.77 18.71
C SER A 231 10.16 3.87 17.65
N ALA A 232 9.10 3.08 17.81
CA ALA A 232 7.90 3.15 16.98
C ALA A 232 6.66 3.46 17.82
N VAL A 233 5.89 4.48 17.43
CA VAL A 233 4.62 4.87 18.05
C VAL A 233 3.51 4.64 17.04
N LEU A 234 2.65 3.68 17.33
CA LEU A 234 1.72 3.13 16.37
C LEU A 234 0.28 3.23 16.84
N THR A 235 -0.63 3.30 15.89
CA THR A 235 -2.08 3.16 16.12
C THR A 235 -2.70 2.37 14.97
N SER A 236 -3.97 2.00 15.09
CA SER A 236 -4.64 1.24 14.04
C SER A 236 -5.13 2.12 12.88
N THR A 237 -5.24 1.53 11.69
CA THR A 237 -5.86 2.16 10.51
C THR A 237 -7.29 2.62 10.82
N ALA A 238 -8.05 1.84 11.58
CA ALA A 238 -9.42 2.20 11.98
C ALA A 238 -9.46 3.43 12.87
N GLN A 239 -8.45 3.62 13.75
CA GLN A 239 -8.34 4.81 14.59
C GLN A 239 -7.98 6.03 13.75
N PHE A 240 -7.05 5.88 12.79
CA PHE A 240 -6.73 6.95 11.84
C PHE A 240 -7.96 7.36 11.02
N GLN A 241 -8.70 6.42 10.46
CA GLN A 241 -9.88 6.73 9.63
C GLN A 241 -10.96 7.48 10.40
N ARG A 242 -11.17 7.15 11.68
CA ARG A 242 -12.13 7.84 12.56
C ARG A 242 -11.62 9.21 13.03
N HIS A 243 -10.33 9.36 13.22
CA HIS A 243 -9.69 10.53 13.80
C HIS A 243 -8.36 10.84 13.08
N PRO A 244 -8.37 11.35 11.84
CA PRO A 244 -7.13 11.55 11.06
C PRO A 244 -6.10 12.43 11.75
N ILE A 245 -6.54 13.47 12.48
CA ILE A 245 -5.65 14.41 13.19
C ILE A 245 -4.89 13.73 14.32
N PHE A 246 -5.38 12.62 14.85
CA PHE A 246 -4.68 11.88 15.90
C PHE A 246 -3.29 11.42 15.46
N TRP A 247 -3.11 11.07 14.20
CA TRP A 247 -1.79 10.80 13.62
C TRP A 247 -0.81 11.96 13.81
N LEU A 248 -1.24 13.19 13.47
CA LEU A 248 -0.42 14.39 13.62
C LEU A 248 -0.18 14.75 15.11
N GLN A 249 -1.19 14.49 15.97
CA GLN A 249 -1.05 14.65 17.41
C GLN A 249 -0.01 13.69 18.00
N LEU A 250 0.06 12.44 17.52
CA LEU A 250 1.11 11.49 17.92
C LEU A 250 2.50 11.96 17.46
N ILE A 251 2.61 12.47 16.24
CA ILE A 251 3.85 13.05 15.72
C ILE A 251 4.33 14.19 16.62
N SER A 252 3.44 15.12 16.94
CA SER A 252 3.71 16.26 17.81
C SER A 252 4.11 15.80 19.22
N LYS A 253 3.29 14.97 19.86
CA LYS A 253 3.47 14.47 21.22
C LYS A 253 4.80 13.73 21.43
N HIS A 254 5.15 12.88 20.49
CA HIS A 254 6.35 12.03 20.58
C HIS A 254 7.56 12.61 19.84
N ARG A 255 7.44 13.84 19.31
CA ARG A 255 8.50 14.52 18.53
C ARG A 255 9.06 13.59 17.44
N ALA A 256 8.15 12.97 16.69
CA ALA A 256 8.51 12.01 15.65
C ALA A 256 9.43 12.63 14.60
N THR A 257 10.39 11.84 14.14
CA THR A 257 11.33 12.25 13.09
C THR A 257 11.01 11.64 11.74
N ALA A 258 10.24 10.54 11.72
CA ALA A 258 9.85 9.84 10.51
C ALA A 258 8.40 9.38 10.56
N SER A 259 7.75 9.37 9.41
CA SER A 259 6.42 8.79 9.21
C SER A 259 6.25 8.31 7.76
N ALA A 260 5.16 7.57 7.51
CA ALA A 260 4.80 7.13 6.18
C ALA A 260 3.28 7.08 6.03
N ALA A 261 2.78 7.50 4.88
CA ALA A 261 1.36 7.48 4.57
C ALA A 261 1.11 7.39 3.06
N ALA A 262 -0.12 7.03 2.68
CA ALA A 262 -0.61 7.21 1.32
C ALA A 262 -1.16 8.64 1.13
N ASN A 263 -1.23 9.08 -0.11
CA ASN A 263 -1.58 10.47 -0.45
C ASN A 263 -2.93 10.94 0.11
N PHE A 264 -3.94 10.04 0.16
CA PHE A 264 -5.26 10.36 0.72
C PHE A 264 -5.23 10.80 2.18
N ALA A 265 -4.26 10.33 2.96
CA ALA A 265 -4.14 10.65 4.38
C ALA A 265 -3.91 12.13 4.63
N PHE A 266 -3.11 12.77 3.77
CA PHE A 266 -2.85 14.21 3.84
C PHE A 266 -4.13 15.00 3.54
N GLY A 267 -4.91 14.57 2.55
CA GLY A 267 -6.21 15.15 2.22
C GLY A 267 -7.19 15.06 3.40
N LEU A 268 -7.30 13.89 4.04
CA LEU A 268 -8.15 13.71 5.23
C LEU A 268 -7.71 14.62 6.39
N CYS A 269 -6.42 14.70 6.66
CA CYS A 269 -5.93 15.60 7.71
C CYS A 269 -6.26 17.07 7.40
N THR A 270 -6.07 17.52 6.16
CA THR A 270 -6.41 18.87 5.73
C THR A 270 -7.90 19.18 5.89
N GLN A 271 -8.74 18.21 5.49
CA GLN A 271 -10.20 18.37 5.53
C GLN A 271 -10.77 18.43 6.94
N PHE A 272 -10.23 17.61 7.87
CA PHE A 272 -10.82 17.44 9.20
C PHE A 272 -10.12 18.21 10.33
N ALA A 273 -8.99 18.90 10.05
CA ALA A 273 -8.31 19.70 11.05
C ALA A 273 -9.06 20.99 11.39
N THR A 274 -9.39 21.22 12.65
CA THR A 274 -9.84 22.52 13.12
C THR A 274 -8.66 23.47 13.33
N ASP A 275 -8.91 24.79 13.34
CA ASP A 275 -7.86 25.80 13.56
C ASP A 275 -7.21 25.65 14.94
N GLN A 276 -8.02 25.31 15.96
CA GLN A 276 -7.51 25.04 17.30
C GLN A 276 -6.55 23.85 17.30
N GLN A 277 -6.94 22.75 16.65
CA GLN A 277 -6.07 21.56 16.56
C GLN A 277 -4.74 21.87 15.87
N VAL A 278 -4.77 22.64 14.76
CA VAL A 278 -3.54 23.05 14.07
C VAL A 278 -2.64 23.91 14.96
N ALA A 279 -3.23 24.84 15.72
CA ALA A 279 -2.47 25.71 16.63
C ALA A 279 -1.81 24.95 17.80
N GLU A 280 -2.33 23.78 18.17
CA GLU A 280 -1.79 22.91 19.23
C GLU A 280 -0.68 21.96 18.75
N LEU A 281 -0.47 21.85 17.42
CA LEU A 281 0.52 20.93 16.85
C LEU A 281 1.91 21.55 16.74
N ASP A 282 2.94 20.75 17.04
CA ASP A 282 4.34 21.01 16.68
C ASP A 282 4.88 19.82 15.85
N LEU A 283 4.96 20.01 14.54
CA LEU A 283 5.45 19.01 13.58
C LEU A 283 6.89 19.30 13.13
N SER A 284 7.55 20.26 13.76
CA SER A 284 8.89 20.73 13.37
C SER A 284 9.98 19.66 13.52
N SER A 285 9.76 18.64 14.36
CA SER A 285 10.66 17.51 14.56
C SER A 285 10.73 16.55 13.37
N LEU A 286 9.71 16.55 12.51
CA LEU A 286 9.68 15.69 11.32
C LEU A 286 10.84 16.01 10.36
N ARG A 287 11.49 14.97 9.92
CA ARG A 287 12.56 15.01 8.90
C ARG A 287 12.09 14.41 7.59
N VAL A 288 11.29 13.34 7.66
CA VAL A 288 10.78 12.63 6.48
C VAL A 288 9.37 12.10 6.69
N ILE A 289 8.54 12.27 5.67
CA ILE A 289 7.25 11.58 5.52
C ILE A 289 7.25 10.91 4.14
N SER A 290 7.38 9.58 4.12
CA SER A 290 7.26 8.81 2.89
C SER A 290 5.81 8.85 2.39
N ASN A 291 5.61 9.26 1.13
CA ASN A 291 4.31 9.31 0.47
C ASN A 291 4.29 8.35 -0.73
N GLY A 292 3.56 7.25 -0.60
CA GLY A 292 3.56 6.19 -1.61
C GLY A 292 2.28 5.34 -1.59
N SER A 293 2.32 4.22 -2.28
CA SER A 293 1.22 3.26 -2.47
C SER A 293 0.09 3.73 -3.40
N GLU A 294 0.03 4.98 -3.75
CA GLU A 294 -0.89 5.57 -4.73
C GLU A 294 -0.27 6.81 -5.38
N PRO A 295 -0.83 7.31 -6.50
CA PRO A 295 -0.31 8.52 -7.15
C PRO A 295 -0.29 9.71 -6.20
N VAL A 296 0.87 10.37 -6.10
CA VAL A 296 1.03 11.60 -5.33
C VAL A 296 0.44 12.78 -6.11
N ARG A 297 -0.50 13.48 -5.50
CA ARG A 297 -1.18 14.63 -6.12
C ARG A 297 -0.66 15.93 -5.54
N THR A 298 -0.24 16.83 -6.41
CA THR A 298 0.34 18.13 -6.05
C THR A 298 -0.63 18.96 -5.22
N GLU A 299 -1.91 18.97 -5.60
CA GLU A 299 -2.94 19.73 -4.90
C GLU A 299 -3.09 19.25 -3.44
N THR A 300 -3.06 17.93 -3.22
CA THR A 300 -3.15 17.35 -1.87
C THR A 300 -1.96 17.78 -1.02
N VAL A 301 -0.75 17.68 -1.58
CA VAL A 301 0.47 18.05 -0.85
C VAL A 301 0.51 19.55 -0.58
N ARG A 302 0.19 20.40 -1.55
CA ARG A 302 0.13 21.87 -1.37
C ARG A 302 -0.89 22.27 -0.30
N ALA A 303 -2.10 21.73 -0.35
CA ALA A 303 -3.14 22.02 0.63
C ALA A 303 -2.72 21.60 2.05
N PHE A 304 -2.03 20.46 2.19
CA PHE A 304 -1.50 20.03 3.47
C PHE A 304 -0.35 20.94 3.96
N LEU A 305 0.58 21.29 3.08
CA LEU A 305 1.67 22.22 3.40
C LEU A 305 1.14 23.58 3.87
N GLU A 306 0.19 24.14 3.16
CA GLU A 306 -0.45 25.42 3.51
C GLU A 306 -1.17 25.32 4.86
N ARG A 307 -1.99 24.27 5.06
CA ARG A 307 -2.79 24.07 6.28
C ARG A 307 -1.95 23.91 7.53
N PHE A 308 -0.81 23.22 7.43
CA PHE A 308 0.04 22.88 8.57
C PHE A 308 1.38 23.64 8.60
N ALA A 309 1.53 24.71 7.80
CA ALA A 309 2.73 25.55 7.78
C ALA A 309 3.06 26.11 9.18
N SER A 310 2.04 26.61 9.91
CA SER A 310 2.20 27.15 11.26
C SER A 310 2.61 26.09 12.28
N ALA A 311 2.30 24.83 12.03
CA ALA A 311 2.74 23.69 12.85
C ALA A 311 4.16 23.20 12.49
N GLY A 312 4.86 23.85 11.56
CA GLY A 312 6.26 23.56 11.22
C GLY A 312 6.45 22.54 10.10
N VAL A 313 5.40 22.19 9.33
CA VAL A 313 5.53 21.33 8.17
C VAL A 313 6.26 22.06 7.03
N ARG A 314 7.17 21.38 6.36
CA ARG A 314 7.97 21.89 5.22
C ARG A 314 7.91 20.92 4.04
N GLU A 315 7.96 21.45 2.83
CA GLU A 315 7.97 20.66 1.58
C GLU A 315 9.11 19.63 1.55
N SER A 316 10.28 19.99 2.08
CA SER A 316 11.46 19.13 2.12
C SER A 316 11.28 17.85 2.94
N MET A 317 10.27 17.80 3.83
CA MET A 317 9.92 16.61 4.62
C MET A 317 9.20 15.54 3.77
N PHE A 318 8.49 15.94 2.71
CA PHE A 318 7.78 15.00 1.86
C PHE A 318 8.75 14.23 0.98
N ALA A 319 8.58 12.91 0.98
CA ALA A 319 9.37 12.00 0.16
C ALA A 319 8.42 11.09 -0.66
N PRO A 320 7.93 11.57 -1.83
CA PRO A 320 7.27 10.72 -2.79
C PRO A 320 8.14 9.52 -3.13
N ALA A 321 7.51 8.35 -3.24
CA ALA A 321 8.21 7.09 -3.40
C ALA A 321 7.41 6.11 -4.24
N LEU A 322 8.09 5.29 -5.03
CA LEU A 322 7.52 4.11 -5.67
C LEU A 322 8.05 2.86 -4.97
N GLY A 323 7.13 1.98 -4.66
CA GLY A 323 7.40 0.63 -4.21
C GLY A 323 6.25 -0.30 -4.59
N THR A 324 6.57 -1.54 -4.81
CA THR A 324 5.61 -2.61 -5.09
C THR A 324 5.72 -3.69 -4.04
N THR A 325 4.74 -4.58 -3.93
CA THR A 325 4.89 -5.73 -3.03
C THR A 325 6.04 -6.63 -3.48
N GLU A 326 6.26 -6.74 -4.80
CA GLU A 326 7.27 -7.59 -5.42
C GLU A 326 8.71 -7.11 -5.22
N SER A 327 8.94 -5.81 -5.06
CA SER A 327 10.30 -5.21 -4.98
C SER A 327 10.51 -4.26 -3.80
N MET A 328 9.50 -4.09 -2.95
CA MET A 328 9.49 -3.14 -1.82
C MET A 328 9.78 -1.70 -2.30
N LEU A 329 10.47 -0.87 -1.53
CA LEU A 329 10.86 0.49 -1.92
C LEU A 329 11.94 0.45 -3.00
N VAL A 330 11.76 1.17 -4.11
CA VAL A 330 12.72 1.21 -5.23
C VAL A 330 13.08 2.63 -5.67
N THR A 331 12.18 3.60 -5.54
CA THR A 331 12.52 5.01 -5.76
C THR A 331 12.02 5.87 -4.61
N MET A 332 12.72 6.94 -4.33
CA MET A 332 12.29 7.92 -3.33
C MET A 332 12.97 9.27 -3.59
N LYS A 333 12.20 10.34 -3.44
CA LYS A 333 12.77 11.69 -3.44
C LYS A 333 13.81 11.83 -2.33
N PRO A 334 15.02 12.35 -2.62
CA PRO A 334 16.05 12.54 -1.62
C PRO A 334 15.60 13.45 -0.46
N MET A 335 16.08 13.14 0.73
CA MET A 335 15.77 13.90 1.94
C MET A 335 16.27 15.35 1.84
N GLY A 336 15.45 16.28 2.32
CA GLY A 336 15.81 17.70 2.39
C GLY A 336 15.63 18.46 1.07
N GLU A 337 15.44 17.78 -0.05
CA GLU A 337 15.20 18.41 -1.35
C GLU A 337 13.76 18.87 -1.52
N LYS A 338 13.51 19.72 -2.51
CA LYS A 338 12.16 20.12 -2.90
C LYS A 338 11.49 19.03 -3.73
N LEU A 339 10.17 19.09 -3.83
CA LEU A 339 9.43 18.24 -4.76
C LEU A 339 9.80 18.59 -6.20
N VAL A 340 10.03 17.57 -7.02
CA VAL A 340 10.16 17.74 -8.46
C VAL A 340 8.78 17.58 -9.07
N VAL A 341 8.24 18.68 -9.60
CA VAL A 341 6.92 18.73 -10.22
C VAL A 341 7.10 19.14 -11.68
N LEU A 342 6.48 18.39 -12.57
CA LEU A 342 6.48 18.65 -14.00
C LEU A 342 5.07 19.03 -14.47
N ASP A 343 4.93 20.21 -15.07
CA ASP A 343 3.77 20.56 -15.88
C ASP A 343 3.90 19.87 -17.24
N ALA A 344 3.40 18.65 -17.34
CA ALA A 344 3.56 17.81 -18.52
C ALA A 344 2.64 18.25 -19.66
N ASP A 345 3.15 18.30 -20.90
CA ASP A 345 2.37 18.50 -22.12
C ASP A 345 1.36 17.35 -22.28
N ALA A 346 0.08 17.62 -22.02
CA ALA A 346 -0.97 16.62 -22.05
C ALA A 346 -1.09 15.91 -23.41
N LYS A 347 -0.85 16.63 -24.52
CA LYS A 347 -0.94 16.06 -25.87
C LYS A 347 0.28 15.17 -26.19
N ALA A 348 1.48 15.54 -25.73
CA ALA A 348 2.65 14.70 -25.88
C ALA A 348 2.50 13.41 -25.07
N LEU A 349 1.97 13.51 -23.84
CA LEU A 349 1.71 12.38 -22.95
C LEU A 349 0.74 11.37 -23.58
N GLU A 350 -0.32 11.84 -24.26
CA GLU A 350 -1.23 10.99 -25.03
C GLU A 350 -0.53 10.22 -26.17
N SER A 351 0.62 10.69 -26.62
CA SER A 351 1.45 10.05 -27.65
C SER A 351 2.62 9.24 -27.05
N GLY A 352 2.64 9.02 -25.73
CA GLY A 352 3.69 8.26 -25.05
C GLY A 352 4.98 9.07 -24.80
N ILE A 353 4.91 10.40 -24.81
CA ILE A 353 6.08 11.27 -24.55
C ILE A 353 5.79 12.17 -23.34
N LEU A 354 6.59 12.08 -22.32
CA LEU A 354 6.58 12.96 -21.16
C LEU A 354 7.61 14.08 -21.36
N ARG A 355 7.12 15.31 -21.40
CA ARG A 355 7.95 16.53 -21.49
C ARG A 355 7.21 17.72 -20.93
N ALA A 356 7.92 18.78 -20.59
CA ALA A 356 7.29 20.01 -20.13
C ALA A 356 6.37 20.62 -21.20
N ALA A 357 5.22 21.15 -20.76
CA ALA A 357 4.31 21.91 -21.59
C ALA A 357 4.88 23.29 -21.92
N ALA A 358 4.71 23.74 -23.16
CA ALA A 358 5.01 25.12 -23.51
C ALA A 358 3.92 26.07 -22.98
N THR A 359 4.27 27.34 -22.81
CA THR A 359 3.34 28.37 -22.33
C THR A 359 2.04 28.39 -23.16
N GLY A 360 0.89 28.26 -22.50
CA GLY A 360 -0.43 28.26 -23.12
C GLY A 360 -0.90 26.90 -23.66
N GLN A 361 -0.10 25.84 -23.51
CA GLN A 361 -0.57 24.47 -23.78
C GLN A 361 -1.32 23.90 -22.56
N ARG A 362 -2.18 22.92 -22.83
CA ARG A 362 -2.81 22.13 -21.77
C ARG A 362 -1.75 21.29 -21.06
N ALA A 363 -1.64 21.48 -19.76
CA ALA A 363 -0.69 20.74 -18.91
C ALA A 363 -1.39 19.83 -17.90
N VAL A 364 -0.71 18.75 -17.52
CA VAL A 364 -1.04 17.88 -16.40
C VAL A 364 0.11 17.94 -15.41
N GLU A 365 -0.18 18.34 -14.17
CA GLU A 365 0.85 18.31 -13.12
C GLU A 365 1.19 16.88 -12.71
N MET A 366 2.47 16.55 -12.70
CA MET A 366 2.99 15.26 -12.28
C MET A 366 4.09 15.44 -11.23
N VAL A 367 4.01 14.66 -10.16
CA VAL A 367 5.03 14.64 -9.10
C VAL A 367 5.97 13.48 -9.35
N SER A 368 7.28 13.73 -9.33
CA SER A 368 8.28 12.67 -9.38
C SER A 368 8.22 11.80 -8.13
N CYS A 369 8.40 10.50 -8.30
CA CYS A 369 8.64 9.54 -7.24
C CYS A 369 10.13 9.45 -6.81
N GLY A 370 10.95 10.39 -7.29
CA GLY A 370 12.39 10.45 -7.03
C GLY A 370 13.22 9.54 -7.94
N PRO A 371 14.53 9.64 -7.81
CA PRO A 371 15.48 8.75 -8.49
C PRO A 371 15.45 7.33 -7.87
N ALA A 372 16.16 6.39 -8.48
CA ALA A 372 16.38 5.07 -7.91
C ALA A 372 16.95 5.18 -6.48
N ALA A 373 16.36 4.45 -5.56
CA ALA A 373 16.82 4.37 -4.19
C ALA A 373 18.22 3.68 -4.12
N PRO A 374 18.99 3.88 -3.05
CA PRO A 374 20.26 3.18 -2.89
C PRO A 374 20.10 1.66 -3.07
N LEU A 375 21.02 1.03 -3.78
CA LEU A 375 21.04 -0.40 -4.11
C LEU A 375 19.94 -0.84 -5.10
N CYS A 376 19.20 0.09 -5.69
CA CYS A 376 18.12 -0.20 -6.64
C CYS A 376 18.45 0.34 -8.04
N GLU A 377 17.86 -0.30 -9.05
CA GLU A 377 17.90 0.14 -10.44
C GLU A 377 16.49 0.27 -10.98
N VAL A 378 16.30 1.28 -11.83
CA VAL A 378 15.04 1.54 -12.53
C VAL A 378 15.31 1.65 -14.02
N ALA A 379 14.52 0.97 -14.81
CA ALA A 379 14.51 1.11 -16.26
C ALA A 379 13.09 1.37 -16.76
N VAL A 380 12.96 2.20 -17.76
CA VAL A 380 11.73 2.36 -18.54
C VAL A 380 11.92 1.63 -19.85
N VAL A 381 11.00 0.72 -20.17
CA VAL A 381 11.17 -0.28 -21.23
C VAL A 381 9.93 -0.32 -22.11
N ASP A 382 10.13 -0.42 -23.43
CA ASP A 382 9.04 -0.68 -24.36
C ASP A 382 8.47 -2.07 -24.07
N PRO A 383 7.20 -2.18 -23.66
CA PRO A 383 6.61 -3.48 -23.27
C PRO A 383 6.51 -4.49 -24.42
N ALA A 384 6.52 -4.02 -25.68
CA ALA A 384 6.42 -4.87 -26.86
C ALA A 384 7.79 -5.43 -27.31
N THR A 385 8.85 -4.63 -27.21
CA THR A 385 10.19 -5.00 -27.73
C THR A 385 11.17 -5.42 -26.62
N GLY A 386 10.91 -5.04 -25.37
CA GLY A 386 11.82 -5.27 -24.25
C GLY A 386 13.09 -4.40 -24.30
N ILE A 387 13.06 -3.31 -25.04
CA ILE A 387 14.20 -2.39 -25.20
C ILE A 387 14.04 -1.21 -24.25
N ARG A 388 15.14 -0.80 -23.61
CA ARG A 388 15.18 0.40 -22.75
C ARG A 388 14.88 1.64 -23.60
N LEU A 389 13.96 2.46 -23.12
CA LEU A 389 13.56 3.72 -23.75
C LEU A 389 14.48 4.87 -23.32
N ALA A 390 14.49 5.93 -24.12
CA ALA A 390 15.21 7.16 -23.81
C ALA A 390 14.43 8.03 -22.79
N ASP A 391 15.11 8.99 -22.19
CA ASP A 391 14.50 9.96 -21.28
C ASP A 391 13.30 10.66 -21.94
N GLY A 392 12.22 10.74 -21.19
CA GLY A 392 10.95 11.32 -21.64
C GLY A 392 10.04 10.36 -22.42
N GLU A 393 10.50 9.19 -22.85
CA GLU A 393 9.64 8.19 -23.47
C GLU A 393 8.91 7.38 -22.41
N VAL A 394 7.59 7.21 -22.57
CA VAL A 394 6.74 6.45 -21.63
C VAL A 394 6.77 4.97 -21.98
N GLY A 395 7.11 4.13 -21.02
CA GLY A 395 7.11 2.67 -21.13
C GLY A 395 6.79 1.97 -19.82
N GLU A 396 6.93 0.65 -19.82
CA GLU A 396 6.79 -0.16 -18.61
C GLU A 396 7.97 0.10 -17.66
N ILE A 397 7.68 0.36 -16.39
CA ILE A 397 8.70 0.52 -15.35
C ILE A 397 9.19 -0.87 -14.94
N TRP A 398 10.48 -1.11 -15.10
CA TRP A 398 11.17 -2.31 -14.64
C TRP A 398 12.07 -1.97 -13.46
N LEU A 399 12.04 -2.81 -12.43
CA LEU A 399 12.71 -2.57 -11.16
C LEU A 399 13.70 -3.71 -10.85
N ALA A 400 14.91 -3.36 -10.42
CA ALA A 400 15.85 -4.32 -9.86
C ALA A 400 16.29 -3.86 -8.46
N SER A 401 16.26 -4.77 -7.49
CA SER A 401 16.54 -4.48 -6.09
C SER A 401 16.96 -5.78 -5.38
N PRO A 402 17.87 -5.73 -4.40
CA PRO A 402 18.15 -6.88 -3.54
C PRO A 402 16.93 -7.30 -2.67
N ALA A 403 15.91 -6.43 -2.57
CA ALA A 403 14.63 -6.74 -1.93
C ALA A 403 13.60 -7.37 -2.88
N THR A 404 13.92 -7.53 -4.18
CA THR A 404 13.00 -8.14 -5.15
C THR A 404 12.72 -9.59 -4.77
N SER A 405 11.44 -9.94 -4.73
CA SER A 405 10.93 -11.28 -4.49
C SER A 405 11.51 -12.30 -5.49
N PRO A 406 11.77 -13.54 -5.10
CA PRO A 406 12.14 -14.59 -6.04
C PRO A 406 10.97 -15.04 -6.94
N GLY A 407 9.71 -14.69 -6.61
CA GLY A 407 8.56 -15.06 -7.42
C GLY A 407 7.23 -15.11 -6.66
N TYR A 408 6.24 -15.71 -7.30
CA TYR A 408 4.92 -15.97 -6.73
C TYR A 408 4.78 -17.42 -6.27
N TRP A 409 4.20 -17.62 -5.10
CA TRP A 409 4.01 -18.90 -4.46
C TRP A 409 3.12 -19.83 -5.32
N HIS A 410 3.68 -20.98 -5.70
CA HIS A 410 3.01 -21.98 -6.54
C HIS A 410 2.46 -21.44 -7.89
N ARG A 411 3.07 -20.38 -8.44
CA ARG A 411 2.66 -19.75 -9.70
C ARG A 411 3.87 -19.57 -10.64
N PRO A 412 4.44 -20.66 -11.19
CA PRO A 412 5.65 -20.58 -12.01
C PRO A 412 5.47 -19.73 -13.27
N ASP A 413 4.31 -19.80 -13.94
CA ASP A 413 4.04 -19.02 -15.16
C ASP A 413 4.01 -17.51 -14.85
N ALA A 414 3.24 -17.10 -13.84
CA ALA A 414 3.20 -15.71 -13.41
C ALA A 414 4.57 -15.20 -12.91
N THR A 415 5.36 -16.10 -12.28
CA THR A 415 6.72 -15.78 -11.86
C THR A 415 7.61 -15.51 -13.08
N ALA A 416 7.55 -16.36 -14.11
CA ALA A 416 8.33 -16.18 -15.34
C ALA A 416 7.93 -14.91 -16.12
N GLU A 417 6.65 -14.54 -16.11
CA GLU A 417 6.16 -13.29 -16.73
C GLU A 417 6.64 -12.02 -16.02
N THR A 418 6.75 -12.08 -14.69
CA THR A 418 7.00 -10.89 -13.87
C THR A 418 8.46 -10.71 -13.49
N PHE A 419 9.16 -11.80 -13.12
CA PHE A 419 10.50 -11.73 -12.54
C PHE A 419 11.58 -12.22 -13.49
N GLY A 420 12.80 -11.72 -13.31
CA GLY A 420 13.97 -12.18 -14.04
C GLY A 420 14.11 -11.65 -15.45
N ALA A 421 13.34 -10.62 -15.84
CA ALA A 421 13.51 -9.94 -17.12
C ALA A 421 14.93 -9.36 -17.23
N ARG A 422 15.47 -9.34 -18.45
CA ARG A 422 16.84 -8.86 -18.73
C ARG A 422 16.82 -7.82 -19.85
N LEU A 423 17.67 -6.83 -19.70
CA LEU A 423 17.94 -5.84 -20.74
C LEU A 423 19.25 -6.20 -21.47
N PRO A 424 19.34 -5.97 -22.79
CA PRO A 424 20.58 -6.18 -23.53
C PRO A 424 21.75 -5.37 -22.94
N GLY A 425 22.84 -6.05 -22.61
CA GLY A 425 24.05 -5.42 -22.05
C GLY A 425 23.96 -5.04 -20.57
N ASP A 426 22.91 -5.47 -19.86
CA ASP A 426 22.71 -5.20 -18.44
C ASP A 426 22.75 -6.52 -17.65
N GLU A 427 23.46 -6.54 -16.51
CA GLU A 427 23.58 -7.74 -15.67
C GLU A 427 22.43 -7.92 -14.70
N HIS A 428 21.62 -6.87 -14.44
CA HIS A 428 20.52 -6.90 -13.51
C HIS A 428 19.39 -7.82 -13.99
N ARG A 429 18.69 -8.37 -13.00
CA ARG A 429 17.41 -9.07 -13.22
C ARG A 429 16.30 -8.16 -12.76
N TYR A 430 15.43 -7.83 -13.66
CA TYR A 430 14.35 -6.90 -13.42
C TYR A 430 13.03 -7.61 -13.11
N ASN A 431 12.25 -6.97 -12.26
CA ASN A 431 10.83 -7.23 -12.06
C ASN A 431 10.03 -6.30 -12.99
N ARG A 432 9.13 -6.84 -13.77
CA ARG A 432 8.16 -6.11 -14.60
C ARG A 432 6.98 -5.69 -13.72
N THR A 433 6.74 -4.39 -13.59
CA THR A 433 5.71 -3.90 -12.66
C THR A 433 4.31 -3.87 -13.26
N GLY A 434 4.22 -3.76 -14.58
CA GLY A 434 2.98 -3.41 -15.27
C GLY A 434 2.54 -1.97 -15.03
N ASP A 435 3.33 -1.16 -14.31
CA ASP A 435 3.13 0.28 -14.18
C ASP A 435 3.87 0.99 -15.33
N LEU A 436 3.28 2.08 -15.84
CA LEU A 436 3.85 2.93 -16.88
C LEU A 436 4.47 4.18 -16.28
N GLY A 437 5.56 4.64 -16.89
CA GLY A 437 6.22 5.88 -16.49
C GLY A 437 7.31 6.29 -17.46
N ALA A 438 7.97 7.38 -17.13
CA ALA A 438 9.14 7.89 -17.86
C ALA A 438 10.20 8.39 -16.88
N LEU A 439 11.46 8.31 -17.26
CA LEU A 439 12.58 8.98 -16.60
C LEU A 439 12.83 10.33 -17.27
N ILE A 440 13.11 11.35 -16.48
CA ILE A 440 13.62 12.66 -16.93
C ILE A 440 14.70 13.08 -15.95
N ASP A 441 15.93 13.22 -16.42
CA ASP A 441 17.09 13.60 -15.59
C ASP A 441 17.27 12.68 -14.35
N GLY A 442 16.95 11.40 -14.50
CA GLY A 442 17.01 10.39 -13.42
C GLY A 442 15.81 10.38 -12.48
N GLU A 443 14.86 11.31 -12.59
CA GLU A 443 13.62 11.39 -11.82
C GLU A 443 12.53 10.52 -12.46
N LEU A 444 11.89 9.65 -11.67
CA LEU A 444 10.84 8.77 -12.16
C LEU A 444 9.46 9.41 -12.02
N PHE A 445 8.74 9.52 -13.12
CA PHE A 445 7.34 9.93 -13.16
C PHE A 445 6.45 8.75 -13.54
N VAL A 446 5.55 8.36 -12.63
CA VAL A 446 4.58 7.29 -12.89
C VAL A 446 3.36 7.87 -13.60
N THR A 447 3.03 7.34 -14.79
CA THR A 447 1.92 7.85 -15.61
C THR A 447 0.65 7.02 -15.47
N GLY A 448 0.74 5.74 -15.09
CA GLY A 448 -0.43 4.88 -14.93
C GLY A 448 -0.09 3.40 -14.89
N ARG A 449 -1.06 2.55 -15.26
CA ARG A 449 -0.87 1.10 -15.42
C ARG A 449 -1.08 0.66 -16.84
N LEU A 450 -0.23 -0.23 -17.32
CA LEU A 450 -0.29 -0.76 -18.68
C LEU A 450 -1.66 -1.35 -19.01
N LYS A 451 -2.23 -2.17 -18.12
CA LYS A 451 -3.54 -2.81 -18.29
C LYS A 451 -4.76 -1.90 -18.06
N ASP A 452 -4.55 -0.76 -17.41
CA ASP A 452 -5.61 0.20 -17.12
C ASP A 452 -5.62 1.33 -18.17
N LEU A 453 -4.59 1.42 -19.02
CA LEU A 453 -4.49 2.41 -20.08
C LEU A 453 -5.63 2.24 -21.07
N ILE A 454 -6.36 3.31 -21.31
CA ILE A 454 -7.46 3.35 -22.27
C ILE A 454 -6.88 3.80 -23.61
N ILE A 455 -7.00 2.96 -24.65
CA ILE A 455 -6.47 3.29 -25.96
C ILE A 455 -7.64 3.59 -26.91
N VAL A 456 -7.84 4.84 -27.24
CA VAL A 456 -8.90 5.28 -28.13
C VAL A 456 -8.34 5.99 -29.34
N ARG A 457 -8.57 5.43 -30.53
CA ARG A 457 -8.09 5.98 -31.81
C ARG A 457 -6.58 6.27 -31.84
N GLY A 458 -5.80 5.41 -31.20
CA GLY A 458 -4.34 5.52 -31.14
C GLY A 458 -3.81 6.56 -30.13
N ARG A 459 -4.68 7.09 -29.25
CA ARG A 459 -4.29 8.00 -28.16
C ARG A 459 -4.32 7.23 -26.83
N ASN A 460 -3.32 7.46 -26.01
CA ASN A 460 -3.28 6.98 -24.64
C ASN A 460 -4.09 7.93 -23.74
N ILE A 461 -5.14 7.40 -23.12
CA ILE A 461 -5.99 8.12 -22.16
C ILE A 461 -5.80 7.48 -20.80
N TYR A 462 -5.38 8.27 -19.84
CA TYR A 462 -5.14 7.79 -18.48
C TYR A 462 -6.43 7.90 -17.66
N PRO A 463 -6.94 6.79 -17.12
CA PRO A 463 -8.21 6.80 -16.35
C PRO A 463 -8.26 7.84 -15.24
N GLN A 464 -7.14 8.03 -14.54
CA GLN A 464 -7.06 9.00 -13.44
C GLN A 464 -7.29 10.45 -13.88
N ASP A 465 -7.02 10.80 -15.14
CA ASP A 465 -7.27 12.15 -15.66
C ASP A 465 -8.77 12.39 -15.81
N ILE A 466 -9.51 11.35 -16.28
CA ILE A 466 -10.96 11.38 -16.39
C ILE A 466 -11.59 11.47 -14.98
N GLU A 467 -11.10 10.64 -14.06
CA GLU A 467 -11.56 10.59 -12.67
C GLU A 467 -11.34 11.94 -11.96
N ALA A 468 -10.15 12.53 -12.11
CA ALA A 468 -9.84 13.83 -11.52
C ALA A 468 -10.68 14.98 -12.14
N ALA A 469 -10.87 14.99 -13.45
CA ALA A 469 -11.71 15.99 -14.13
C ALA A 469 -13.17 15.88 -13.66
N ALA A 470 -13.68 14.65 -13.48
CA ALA A 470 -15.04 14.43 -12.98
C ALA A 470 -15.23 14.98 -11.56
N VAL A 471 -14.29 14.72 -10.65
CA VAL A 471 -14.33 15.23 -9.26
C VAL A 471 -14.27 16.76 -9.22
N ARG A 472 -13.47 17.39 -10.10
CA ARG A 472 -13.39 18.87 -10.18
C ARG A 472 -14.65 19.52 -10.74
N PHE A 473 -15.45 18.77 -11.49
CA PHE A 473 -16.64 19.33 -12.16
C PHE A 473 -17.67 19.89 -11.17
N HIS A 474 -17.96 19.15 -10.08
CA HIS A 474 -18.96 19.58 -9.12
C HIS A 474 -18.76 18.94 -7.74
N PRO A 475 -19.03 19.66 -6.62
CA PRO A 475 -18.88 19.13 -5.25
C PRO A 475 -19.77 17.92 -4.90
N ALA A 476 -20.79 17.62 -5.70
CA ALA A 476 -21.60 16.41 -5.58
C ALA A 476 -20.84 15.15 -6.04
N VAL A 477 -19.82 15.29 -6.91
CA VAL A 477 -19.05 14.17 -7.43
C VAL A 477 -17.97 13.80 -6.43
N GLY A 478 -18.05 12.56 -5.94
CA GLY A 478 -17.04 11.93 -5.08
C GLY A 478 -15.97 11.20 -5.89
N ALA A 479 -15.52 10.07 -5.37
CA ALA A 479 -14.57 9.23 -6.09
C ALA A 479 -15.20 8.59 -7.33
N GLY A 480 -14.34 8.21 -8.28
CA GLY A 480 -14.78 7.51 -9.49
C GLY A 480 -13.74 6.54 -10.01
N THR A 481 -14.14 5.77 -11.02
CA THR A 481 -13.23 4.90 -11.76
C THR A 481 -13.63 4.86 -13.24
N ALA A 482 -12.66 5.16 -14.10
CA ALA A 482 -12.83 5.13 -15.55
C ALA A 482 -12.12 3.91 -16.14
N PHE A 483 -12.67 3.36 -17.23
CA PHE A 483 -12.14 2.16 -17.90
C PHE A 483 -12.57 2.12 -19.36
N GLU A 484 -11.85 1.30 -20.14
CA GLU A 484 -12.19 1.01 -21.52
C GLU A 484 -13.43 0.11 -21.63
N LEU A 485 -14.32 0.43 -22.55
CA LEU A 485 -15.48 -0.37 -22.94
C LEU A 485 -15.23 -1.02 -24.29
N THR A 486 -14.59 -2.20 -24.28
CA THR A 486 -14.22 -2.91 -25.48
C THR A 486 -15.45 -3.39 -26.27
N GLY A 487 -15.53 -3.03 -27.55
CA GLY A 487 -16.65 -3.43 -28.43
C GLY A 487 -17.96 -2.67 -28.19
N HIS A 488 -17.94 -1.62 -27.37
CA HIS A 488 -19.08 -0.79 -27.07
C HIS A 488 -19.05 0.55 -27.87
N PRO A 489 -20.21 1.11 -28.29
CA PRO A 489 -20.24 2.40 -28.99
C PRO A 489 -19.59 3.56 -28.23
N CYS A 490 -19.71 3.56 -26.90
CA CYS A 490 -18.93 4.41 -26.02
C CYS A 490 -17.64 3.66 -25.64
N GLU A 491 -16.51 4.05 -26.22
CA GLU A 491 -15.22 3.39 -26.00
C GLU A 491 -14.69 3.58 -24.57
N VAL A 492 -15.23 4.56 -23.83
CA VAL A 492 -14.84 4.92 -22.45
C VAL A 492 -16.07 4.92 -21.54
N GLY A 493 -15.94 4.30 -20.36
CA GLY A 493 -16.91 4.32 -19.29
C GLY A 493 -16.34 4.93 -18.01
N ILE A 494 -17.19 5.59 -17.22
CA ILE A 494 -16.86 6.04 -15.87
C ILE A 494 -18.00 5.73 -14.90
N VAL A 495 -17.64 5.20 -13.73
CA VAL A 495 -18.51 4.99 -12.57
C VAL A 495 -18.11 5.98 -11.49
N LEU A 496 -19.05 6.74 -10.96
CA LEU A 496 -18.82 7.82 -10.00
C LEU A 496 -19.71 7.66 -8.77
N GLU A 497 -19.15 7.90 -7.59
CA GLU A 497 -19.97 8.18 -6.41
C GLU A 497 -20.53 9.58 -6.50
N VAL A 498 -21.85 9.72 -6.32
CA VAL A 498 -22.53 11.03 -6.37
C VAL A 498 -23.41 11.22 -5.15
N ASP A 499 -23.20 12.34 -4.46
CA ASP A 499 -24.04 12.79 -3.37
C ASP A 499 -25.31 13.43 -3.92
N GLY A 500 -26.41 12.68 -3.86
CA GLY A 500 -27.71 13.13 -4.40
C GLY A 500 -28.23 14.41 -3.77
N GLU A 501 -27.91 14.70 -2.50
CA GLU A 501 -28.34 15.91 -1.81
C GLU A 501 -27.62 17.17 -2.30
N LYS A 502 -26.40 17.00 -2.83
CA LYS A 502 -25.60 18.09 -3.38
C LYS A 502 -25.78 18.29 -4.89
N MET A 503 -26.50 17.39 -5.56
CA MET A 503 -26.78 17.58 -6.99
C MET A 503 -27.64 18.82 -7.22
N PRO A 504 -27.46 19.53 -8.37
CA PRO A 504 -28.36 20.60 -8.75
C PRO A 504 -29.83 20.15 -8.81
N ALA A 505 -30.73 20.94 -8.27
CA ALA A 505 -32.16 20.62 -8.24
C ALA A 505 -32.80 20.57 -9.65
N ASP A 506 -32.20 21.27 -10.61
CA ASP A 506 -32.72 21.40 -11.96
C ASP A 506 -32.35 20.20 -12.84
N GLY A 507 -33.35 19.45 -13.30
CA GLY A 507 -33.19 18.38 -14.30
C GLY A 507 -32.75 17.01 -13.78
N GLY A 508 -32.45 16.85 -12.49
CA GLY A 508 -32.12 15.56 -11.86
C GLY A 508 -30.86 14.90 -12.40
N ALA A 509 -30.68 13.59 -12.10
CA ALA A 509 -29.47 12.82 -12.43
C ALA A 509 -29.18 12.81 -13.95
N SER A 510 -30.20 12.79 -14.81
CA SER A 510 -30.03 12.77 -16.27
C SER A 510 -29.44 14.08 -16.82
N ALA A 511 -29.89 15.23 -16.34
CA ALA A 511 -29.32 16.51 -16.75
C ALA A 511 -27.91 16.68 -16.23
N PHE A 512 -27.66 16.31 -14.97
CA PHE A 512 -26.33 16.36 -14.35
C PHE A 512 -25.34 15.48 -15.10
N ALA A 513 -25.71 14.23 -15.44
CA ALA A 513 -24.86 13.31 -16.21
C ALA A 513 -24.54 13.86 -17.62
N ARG A 514 -25.50 14.46 -18.30
CA ARG A 514 -25.33 15.09 -19.62
C ARG A 514 -24.34 16.26 -19.55
N ASP A 515 -24.45 17.12 -18.55
CA ASP A 515 -23.60 18.30 -18.38
C ASP A 515 -22.16 17.87 -18.01
N LEU A 516 -22.02 16.92 -17.08
CA LEU A 516 -20.74 16.30 -16.72
C LEU A 516 -20.09 15.64 -17.95
N ARG A 517 -20.83 14.82 -18.70
CA ARG A 517 -20.35 14.21 -19.95
C ARG A 517 -19.82 15.25 -20.92
N SER A 518 -20.61 16.30 -21.14
CA SER A 518 -20.26 17.36 -22.09
C SER A 518 -18.98 18.09 -21.66
N ALA A 519 -18.79 18.29 -20.36
CA ALA A 519 -17.59 18.90 -19.82
C ALA A 519 -16.37 17.99 -20.02
N LEU A 520 -16.45 16.71 -19.61
CA LEU A 520 -15.36 15.75 -19.72
C LEU A 520 -14.96 15.46 -21.17
N VAL A 521 -15.95 15.25 -22.05
CA VAL A 521 -15.70 15.02 -23.49
C VAL A 521 -14.96 16.21 -24.11
N ARG A 522 -15.35 17.43 -23.76
CA ARG A 522 -14.69 18.65 -24.29
C ARG A 522 -13.31 18.86 -23.68
N GLU A 523 -13.16 18.74 -22.35
CA GLU A 523 -11.89 18.97 -21.64
C GLU A 523 -10.82 17.96 -22.07
N LEU A 524 -11.19 16.67 -22.16
CA LEU A 524 -10.28 15.57 -22.43
C LEU A 524 -10.30 15.14 -23.91
N SER A 525 -11.09 15.81 -24.75
CA SER A 525 -11.28 15.47 -26.17
C SER A 525 -11.62 13.99 -26.39
N LEU A 526 -12.50 13.43 -25.55
CA LEU A 526 -12.95 12.05 -25.67
C LEU A 526 -13.93 11.91 -26.84
N PRO A 527 -13.96 10.77 -27.54
CA PRO A 527 -14.93 10.55 -28.63
C PRO A 527 -16.36 10.38 -28.11
N SER A 528 -16.49 9.69 -26.99
CA SER A 528 -17.74 9.44 -26.28
C SER A 528 -17.44 8.99 -24.84
N LEU A 529 -18.45 9.05 -23.96
CA LEU A 529 -18.29 8.66 -22.56
C LEU A 529 -19.63 8.10 -22.03
N ALA A 530 -19.61 6.87 -21.53
CA ALA A 530 -20.70 6.30 -20.74
C ALA A 530 -20.53 6.67 -19.27
N ILE A 531 -21.63 7.01 -18.57
CA ILE A 531 -21.59 7.46 -17.17
C ILE A 531 -22.57 6.64 -16.33
N ALA A 532 -22.11 6.14 -15.18
CA ALA A 532 -22.97 5.58 -14.15
C ALA A 532 -22.70 6.26 -12.80
N PHE A 533 -23.77 6.44 -12.01
CA PHE A 533 -23.71 6.98 -10.66
C PHE A 533 -24.05 5.92 -9.63
N LEU A 534 -23.23 5.85 -8.58
CA LEU A 534 -23.47 5.09 -7.35
C LEU A 534 -23.73 6.06 -6.20
N PRO A 535 -24.47 5.64 -5.17
CA PRO A 535 -24.52 6.37 -3.92
C PRO A 535 -23.13 6.51 -3.29
N THR A 536 -22.93 7.56 -2.50
CA THR A 536 -21.65 7.78 -1.79
C THR A 536 -21.32 6.60 -0.88
N GLY A 537 -20.10 6.08 -1.00
CA GLY A 537 -19.57 4.94 -0.22
C GLY A 537 -19.75 3.58 -0.86
N GLU A 538 -20.44 3.46 -1.99
CA GLU A 538 -20.74 2.18 -2.66
C GLU A 538 -19.70 1.77 -3.72
N LEU A 539 -18.73 2.63 -4.03
CA LEU A 539 -17.66 2.29 -4.97
C LEU A 539 -16.72 1.25 -4.36
N PRO A 540 -16.52 0.08 -5.00
CA PRO A 540 -15.69 -0.99 -4.46
C PRO A 540 -14.24 -0.56 -4.18
N ARG A 541 -13.77 -0.80 -2.94
CA ARG A 541 -12.43 -0.38 -2.48
C ARG A 541 -11.65 -1.53 -1.84
N THR A 542 -10.34 -1.40 -1.82
CA THR A 542 -9.45 -2.27 -1.03
C THR A 542 -9.50 -1.90 0.45
N ALA A 543 -8.93 -2.73 1.32
CA ALA A 543 -8.82 -2.46 2.75
C ALA A 543 -8.08 -1.13 3.08
N ILE A 544 -7.21 -0.66 2.18
CA ILE A 544 -6.50 0.62 2.29
C ILE A 544 -7.23 1.78 1.59
N GLY A 545 -8.49 1.60 1.15
CA GLY A 545 -9.32 2.64 0.54
C GLY A 545 -9.13 2.84 -0.97
N LYS A 546 -8.24 2.10 -1.63
CA LYS A 546 -8.00 2.22 -3.07
C LYS A 546 -9.18 1.62 -3.86
N VAL A 547 -9.66 2.35 -4.88
CA VAL A 547 -10.74 1.88 -5.77
C VAL A 547 -10.29 0.65 -6.58
N LYS A 548 -11.15 -0.37 -6.64
CA LYS A 548 -10.94 -1.60 -7.39
C LYS A 548 -11.47 -1.49 -8.81
N ARG A 549 -10.73 -0.84 -9.74
CA ARG A 549 -11.19 -0.54 -11.12
C ARG A 549 -11.73 -1.76 -11.86
N SER A 550 -10.93 -2.81 -11.99
CA SER A 550 -11.33 -4.01 -12.74
C SER A 550 -12.53 -4.73 -12.12
N PHE A 551 -12.62 -4.75 -10.78
CA PHE A 551 -13.77 -5.31 -10.09
C PHE A 551 -15.03 -4.46 -10.30
N THR A 552 -14.92 -3.13 -10.23
CA THR A 552 -16.04 -2.21 -10.46
C THR A 552 -16.56 -2.36 -11.89
N ARG A 553 -15.67 -2.47 -12.88
CA ARG A 553 -16.05 -2.74 -14.25
C ARG A 553 -16.85 -4.05 -14.36
N ALA A 554 -16.30 -5.15 -13.85
CA ALA A 554 -16.95 -6.47 -13.92
C ALA A 554 -18.29 -6.49 -13.18
N ALA A 555 -18.36 -5.89 -11.98
CA ALA A 555 -19.58 -5.79 -11.19
C ALA A 555 -20.66 -4.95 -11.87
N LEU A 556 -20.27 -3.88 -12.60
CA LEU A 556 -21.19 -3.10 -13.41
C LEU A 556 -21.73 -3.93 -14.61
N GLU A 557 -20.84 -4.61 -15.34
CA GLU A 557 -21.18 -5.47 -16.48
C GLU A 557 -22.10 -6.64 -16.06
N ASN A 558 -21.94 -7.17 -14.85
CA ASN A 558 -22.75 -8.25 -14.28
C ASN A 558 -24.06 -7.76 -13.62
N GLY A 559 -24.27 -6.45 -13.48
CA GLY A 559 -25.43 -5.89 -12.77
C GLY A 559 -25.39 -6.09 -11.24
N GLU A 560 -24.22 -6.21 -10.66
CA GLU A 560 -23.98 -6.45 -9.22
C GLU A 560 -23.87 -5.15 -8.41
N LEU A 561 -23.81 -3.98 -9.07
CA LEU A 561 -23.75 -2.67 -8.42
C LEU A 561 -25.14 -2.05 -8.28
N ASP A 562 -25.40 -1.39 -7.16
CA ASP A 562 -26.60 -0.59 -6.94
C ASP A 562 -26.48 0.77 -7.68
N VAL A 563 -26.76 0.71 -8.99
CA VAL A 563 -26.60 1.86 -9.89
C VAL A 563 -27.82 2.78 -9.77
N ALA A 564 -27.64 3.97 -9.19
CA ALA A 564 -28.67 4.98 -9.07
C ALA A 564 -29.05 5.62 -10.43
N TYR A 565 -28.11 5.71 -11.35
CA TYR A 565 -28.31 6.24 -12.71
C TYR A 565 -27.24 5.69 -13.65
N ALA A 566 -27.63 5.31 -14.87
CA ALA A 566 -26.68 4.94 -15.93
C ALA A 566 -27.14 5.50 -17.28
N ASP A 567 -26.20 5.94 -18.10
CA ASP A 567 -26.42 6.39 -19.46
C ASP A 567 -25.21 6.05 -20.34
N GLY A 568 -25.49 5.44 -21.48
CA GLY A 568 -24.47 5.04 -22.45
C GLY A 568 -23.81 3.69 -22.17
N PHE A 569 -24.31 2.88 -21.23
CA PHE A 569 -23.85 1.52 -20.96
C PHE A 569 -24.75 0.43 -21.57
N ALA A 570 -25.83 0.78 -22.26
CA ALA A 570 -26.78 -0.15 -22.89
C ALA A 570 -26.52 -0.30 -24.40
#